data_655c25f7eb933e54ccec5c46c04fe300
#
_entry.id   655c25f7eb933e54ccec5c46c04fe300
#
_cell.length_a   1.000
_cell.length_b   1.000
_cell.length_c   1.000
_cell.angle_alpha   90.00
_cell.angle_beta   90.00
_cell.angle_gamma   90.00
#
_symmetry.space_group_name_H-M   'P 1'
#
loop_
_entity.id
_entity.type
_entity.pdbx_description
1 polymer ?
#
loop_
_entity_poly.entity_id
_entity_poly.type
_entity_poly.pdbx_seq_one_letter_code
_entity_poly.pdbx_strand_id
1 'polypeptide(L)'
;VVHNGIIENSTLLKKLLEKKGYVFKSQTDTEVITALLTENLKKNKLIVAVQKTLEKLHGSYALGILFKSNPDLIIGARRGSPLAVGYGHNENYLGSDSYALKSMTNKISYLDDGDICVLKKDQAEFYNSKGKKVNKKILILSEKTDDYEKGDFKTFMQKEIFEQPNTAKSCISEYVDHLRDDINIYNFPWDLKKIDSITLVGCGTAYHACMIAKYWIEELTSLD
;
A
#
# COMPACT_ATOMS: atom_id res chain seq x y z
N VAL A 1 15.01 5.73 -6.07
CA VAL A 1 13.96 4.88 -5.46
C VAL A 1 12.94 5.78 -4.80
N VAL A 2 11.66 5.51 -5.01
CA VAL A 2 10.54 6.02 -4.20
C VAL A 2 9.96 4.88 -3.39
N HIS A 3 9.50 5.16 -2.16
CA HIS A 3 9.13 4.14 -1.20
C HIS A 3 7.95 4.60 -0.34
N ASN A 4 6.94 3.76 -0.27
CA ASN A 4 5.86 3.82 0.72
C ASN A 4 5.97 2.61 1.63
N GLY A 5 6.07 2.82 2.93
CA GLY A 5 6.22 1.77 3.93
C GLY A 5 7.36 2.02 4.90
N ILE A 6 7.82 0.97 5.55
CA ILE A 6 8.90 1.03 6.55
C ILE A 6 9.80 -0.20 6.40
N ILE A 7 11.12 0.03 6.32
CA ILE A 7 12.14 -1.02 6.37
C ILE A 7 12.67 -1.15 7.80
N GLU A 8 12.13 -2.10 8.52
CA GLU A 8 12.38 -2.32 9.96
C GLU A 8 13.85 -2.59 10.27
N ASN A 9 14.54 -3.31 9.38
CA ASN A 9 15.96 -3.64 9.54
C ASN A 9 16.92 -2.64 8.87
N SER A 10 16.45 -1.45 8.51
CA SER A 10 17.23 -0.41 7.82
C SER A 10 18.50 -0.03 8.57
N THR A 11 18.43 0.13 9.89
CA THR A 11 19.59 0.46 10.72
C THR A 11 20.68 -0.61 10.66
N LEU A 12 20.32 -1.89 10.66
CA LEU A 12 21.27 -3.00 10.53
C LEU A 12 21.93 -3.01 9.16
N LEU A 13 21.13 -2.88 8.10
CA LEU A 13 21.61 -2.84 6.71
C LEU A 13 22.52 -1.64 6.48
N LYS A 14 22.19 -0.47 7.03
CA LYS A 14 23.00 0.74 6.96
C LYS A 14 24.40 0.48 7.54
N LYS A 15 24.51 -0.05 8.75
CA LYS A 15 25.80 -0.39 9.38
C LYS A 15 26.62 -1.37 8.54
N LEU A 16 25.99 -2.35 7.89
CA LEU A 16 26.66 -3.30 7.00
C LEU A 16 27.20 -2.65 5.74
N LEU A 17 26.45 -1.70 5.18
CA LEU A 17 26.84 -0.96 3.97
C LEU A 17 27.92 0.09 4.27
N GLU A 18 27.87 0.75 5.41
CA GLU A 18 28.93 1.66 5.89
C GLU A 18 30.27 0.96 5.99
N LYS A 19 30.30 -0.28 6.50
CA LYS A 19 31.54 -1.12 6.52
C LYS A 19 32.07 -1.43 5.11
N LYS A 20 31.25 -1.30 4.08
CA LYS A 20 31.64 -1.45 2.66
C LYS A 20 31.98 -0.13 1.98
N GLY A 21 32.03 0.96 2.74
CA GLY A 21 32.40 2.29 2.26
C GLY A 21 31.23 3.11 1.69
N TYR A 22 29.98 2.70 1.93
CA TYR A 22 28.83 3.54 1.56
C TYR A 22 28.67 4.69 2.56
N VAL A 23 28.45 5.89 2.04
CA VAL A 23 28.18 7.09 2.84
C VAL A 23 26.71 7.46 2.66
N PHE A 24 26.00 7.60 3.77
CA PHE A 24 24.59 7.99 3.79
C PHE A 24 24.45 9.47 4.08
N LYS A 25 23.58 10.13 3.33
CA LYS A 25 23.33 11.59 3.43
C LYS A 25 22.02 11.91 4.15
N SER A 26 21.16 10.91 4.33
CA SER A 26 19.87 11.06 4.99
C SER A 26 19.70 10.06 6.13
N GLN A 27 18.63 10.24 6.89
CA GLN A 27 18.18 9.30 7.91
C GLN A 27 17.07 8.37 7.42
N THR A 28 16.69 8.47 6.12
CA THR A 28 15.61 7.67 5.56
C THR A 28 16.04 6.23 5.33
N ASP A 29 15.15 5.31 5.59
CA ASP A 29 15.32 3.89 5.26
C ASP A 29 15.37 3.66 3.74
N THR A 30 14.75 4.53 2.95
CA THR A 30 14.76 4.50 1.47
C THR A 30 16.17 4.61 0.90
N GLU A 31 17.06 5.40 1.50
CA GLU A 31 18.45 5.52 1.05
C GLU A 31 19.20 4.18 1.22
N VAL A 32 18.86 3.42 2.25
CA VAL A 32 19.43 2.09 2.50
C VAL A 32 19.05 1.11 1.37
N ILE A 33 17.82 1.16 0.89
CA ILE A 33 17.37 0.35 -0.27
C ILE A 33 18.22 0.67 -1.49
N THR A 34 18.44 1.96 -1.77
CA THR A 34 19.23 2.42 -2.92
C THR A 34 20.69 1.93 -2.84
N ALA A 35 21.32 2.05 -1.67
CA ALA A 35 22.69 1.59 -1.45
C ALA A 35 22.82 0.06 -1.56
N LEU A 36 21.86 -0.68 -0.98
CA LEU A 36 21.84 -2.15 -1.03
C LEU A 36 21.62 -2.66 -2.47
N LEU A 37 20.74 -2.02 -3.23
CA LEU A 37 20.53 -2.35 -4.63
C LEU A 37 21.78 -2.06 -5.48
N THR A 38 22.43 -0.92 -5.24
CA THR A 38 23.70 -0.56 -5.90
C THR A 38 24.77 -1.61 -5.63
N GLU A 39 24.88 -2.10 -4.40
CA GLU A 39 25.81 -3.17 -4.05
C GLU A 39 25.51 -4.48 -4.78
N ASN A 40 24.23 -4.86 -4.86
CA ASN A 40 23.81 -6.07 -5.55
C ASN A 40 24.01 -5.99 -7.08
N LEU A 41 23.88 -4.81 -7.67
CA LEU A 41 24.09 -4.57 -9.11
C LEU A 41 25.55 -4.77 -9.54
N LYS A 42 26.53 -4.65 -8.65
CA LYS A 42 27.95 -4.92 -8.94
C LYS A 42 28.20 -6.36 -9.42
N LYS A 43 27.37 -7.31 -8.97
CA LYS A 43 27.61 -8.75 -9.16
C LYS A 43 26.46 -9.47 -9.86
N ASN A 44 25.36 -8.82 -10.13
CA ASN A 44 24.16 -9.47 -10.62
C ASN A 44 23.51 -8.67 -11.75
N LYS A 45 22.80 -9.36 -12.63
CA LYS A 45 21.89 -8.73 -13.61
C LYS A 45 20.73 -8.05 -12.88
N LEU A 46 20.13 -7.06 -13.53
CA LEU A 46 19.17 -6.13 -12.97
C LEU A 46 18.08 -6.80 -12.10
N ILE A 47 17.31 -7.72 -12.67
CA ILE A 47 16.20 -8.39 -11.96
C ILE A 47 16.72 -9.19 -10.76
N VAL A 48 17.82 -9.91 -10.92
CA VAL A 48 18.44 -10.68 -9.83
C VAL A 48 18.96 -9.76 -8.72
N ALA A 49 19.51 -8.60 -9.07
CA ALA A 49 19.95 -7.62 -8.10
C ALA A 49 18.77 -7.06 -7.27
N VAL A 50 17.64 -6.76 -7.94
CA VAL A 50 16.40 -6.35 -7.27
C VAL A 50 15.92 -7.47 -6.33
N GLN A 51 15.77 -8.70 -6.80
CA GLN A 51 15.35 -9.83 -5.98
C GLN A 51 16.22 -10.00 -4.73
N LYS A 52 17.54 -10.05 -4.89
CA LYS A 52 18.51 -10.15 -3.78
C LYS A 52 18.44 -8.96 -2.82
N THR A 53 18.02 -7.81 -3.31
CA THR A 53 17.77 -6.64 -2.45
C THR A 53 16.52 -6.87 -1.63
N LEU A 54 15.40 -7.23 -2.27
CA LEU A 54 14.12 -7.47 -1.60
C LEU A 54 14.17 -8.59 -0.56
N GLU A 55 14.94 -9.66 -0.83
CA GLU A 55 15.16 -10.77 0.12
C GLU A 55 15.77 -10.31 1.45
N LYS A 56 16.54 -9.22 1.44
CA LYS A 56 17.19 -8.68 2.64
C LYS A 56 16.39 -7.62 3.38
N LEU A 57 15.32 -7.13 2.76
CA LEU A 57 14.45 -6.13 3.38
C LEU A 57 13.43 -6.81 4.29
N HIS A 58 13.31 -6.33 5.53
CA HIS A 58 12.25 -6.70 6.44
C HIS A 58 11.31 -5.52 6.62
N GLY A 59 10.00 -5.80 6.73
CA GLY A 59 8.97 -4.78 6.87
C GLY A 59 8.05 -4.71 5.66
N SER A 60 7.30 -3.61 5.55
CA SER A 60 6.32 -3.36 4.51
C SER A 60 6.84 -2.31 3.53
N TYR A 61 6.66 -2.54 2.24
CA TYR A 61 7.09 -1.60 1.20
C TYR A 61 6.27 -1.71 -0.08
N ALA A 62 6.10 -0.56 -0.73
CA ALA A 62 5.80 -0.41 -2.15
C ALA A 62 6.89 0.47 -2.76
N LEU A 63 7.62 -0.08 -3.72
CA LEU A 63 8.80 0.55 -4.31
C LEU A 63 8.57 0.89 -5.77
N GLY A 64 9.01 2.08 -6.18
CA GLY A 64 9.26 2.44 -7.56
C GLY A 64 10.75 2.75 -7.77
N ILE A 65 11.38 2.07 -8.72
CA ILE A 65 12.83 2.11 -8.91
C ILE A 65 13.15 2.53 -10.35
N LEU A 66 13.92 3.59 -10.49
CA LEU A 66 14.49 4.05 -11.75
C LEU A 66 15.99 3.81 -11.78
N PHE A 67 16.52 3.55 -12.97
CA PHE A 67 17.93 3.27 -13.19
C PHE A 67 18.53 4.23 -14.20
N LYS A 68 19.59 4.94 -13.80
CA LYS A 68 20.29 5.86 -14.70
C LYS A 68 20.80 5.19 -15.99
N SER A 69 21.22 3.92 -15.87
CA SER A 69 21.70 3.13 -17.00
C SER A 69 20.59 2.57 -17.91
N ASN A 70 19.33 2.59 -17.46
CA ASN A 70 18.17 2.07 -18.17
C ASN A 70 16.97 3.02 -17.98
N PRO A 71 16.99 4.21 -18.62
CA PRO A 71 15.99 5.26 -18.38
C PRO A 71 14.57 4.88 -18.84
N ASP A 72 14.46 3.92 -19.78
CA ASP A 72 13.18 3.44 -20.33
C ASP A 72 12.51 2.35 -19.48
N LEU A 73 13.00 2.16 -18.26
CA LEU A 73 12.59 1.07 -17.41
C LEU A 73 12.20 1.57 -16.01
N ILE A 74 11.03 1.17 -15.55
CA ILE A 74 10.61 1.29 -14.14
C ILE A 74 10.46 -0.11 -13.56
N ILE A 75 11.00 -0.35 -12.38
CA ILE A 75 10.71 -1.56 -11.61
C ILE A 75 9.85 -1.18 -10.43
N GLY A 76 8.71 -1.86 -10.29
CA GLY A 76 7.89 -1.83 -9.08
C GLY A 76 8.09 -3.11 -8.27
N ALA A 77 8.04 -3.01 -6.95
CA ALA A 77 8.06 -4.16 -6.06
C ALA A 77 7.18 -3.89 -4.83
N ARG A 78 6.52 -4.95 -4.35
CA ARG A 78 5.56 -4.83 -3.26
C ARG A 78 5.75 -5.90 -2.19
N ARG A 79 5.56 -5.47 -0.92
CA ARG A 79 5.35 -6.34 0.24
C ARG A 79 4.58 -5.57 1.30
N GLY A 80 3.38 -6.03 1.68
CA GLY A 80 2.50 -5.34 2.62
C GLY A 80 1.79 -4.13 2.00
N SER A 81 2.51 -3.04 1.74
CA SER A 81 1.94 -1.82 1.14
C SER A 81 1.42 -2.05 -0.27
N PRO A 82 0.26 -1.47 -0.67
CA PRO A 82 -0.34 -1.70 -1.98
C PRO A 82 0.49 -1.08 -3.11
N LEU A 83 0.44 -1.73 -4.29
CA LEU A 83 1.04 -1.25 -5.53
C LEU A 83 0.26 -1.75 -6.73
N ALA A 84 -0.01 -0.87 -7.68
CA ALA A 84 -0.75 -1.16 -8.90
C ALA A 84 -0.01 -0.67 -10.14
N VAL A 85 -0.20 -1.37 -11.24
CA VAL A 85 0.24 -1.00 -12.58
C VAL A 85 -0.96 -0.53 -13.37
N GLY A 86 -0.86 0.64 -14.00
CA GLY A 86 -1.82 1.16 -14.96
C GLY A 86 -1.30 0.99 -16.38
N TYR A 87 -2.20 0.65 -17.30
CA TYR A 87 -1.87 0.45 -18.72
C TYR A 87 -2.45 1.60 -19.56
N GLY A 88 -1.60 2.38 -20.17
CA GLY A 88 -1.96 3.46 -21.08
C GLY A 88 -1.70 3.11 -22.55
N HIS A 89 -1.79 4.12 -23.40
CA HIS A 89 -1.45 4.00 -24.82
C HIS A 89 0.02 4.40 -25.01
N ASN A 90 0.88 3.44 -25.34
CA ASN A 90 2.34 3.63 -25.42
C ASN A 90 2.98 4.16 -24.11
N GLU A 91 2.40 3.86 -22.99
CA GLU A 91 2.91 4.24 -21.67
C GLU A 91 2.31 3.34 -20.59
N ASN A 92 3.04 3.14 -19.49
CA ASN A 92 2.59 2.40 -18.34
C ASN A 92 2.85 3.22 -17.08
N TYR A 93 2.04 3.03 -16.08
CA TYR A 93 2.05 3.79 -14.84
C TYR A 93 2.26 2.87 -13.65
N LEU A 94 2.84 3.42 -12.59
CA LEU A 94 2.98 2.76 -11.29
C LEU A 94 2.39 3.68 -10.22
N GLY A 95 1.45 3.17 -9.44
CA GLY A 95 0.78 3.92 -8.38
C GLY A 95 0.48 3.05 -7.18
N SER A 96 0.19 3.66 -6.04
CA SER A 96 -0.16 2.94 -4.82
C SER A 96 -1.45 2.13 -4.96
N ASP A 97 -2.42 2.68 -5.70
CA ASP A 97 -3.73 2.06 -5.90
C ASP A 97 -4.40 2.52 -7.20
N SER A 98 -5.61 2.01 -7.44
CA SER A 98 -6.44 2.39 -8.60
C SER A 98 -6.83 3.86 -8.60
N TYR A 99 -7.01 4.45 -7.42
CA TYR A 99 -7.39 5.85 -7.28
C TYR A 99 -6.31 6.78 -7.82
N ALA A 100 -5.04 6.51 -7.47
CA ALA A 100 -3.90 7.27 -7.96
C ALA A 100 -3.73 7.20 -9.49
N LEU A 101 -4.23 6.12 -10.12
CA LEU A 101 -4.05 5.86 -11.55
C LEU A 101 -5.28 6.22 -12.40
N LYS A 102 -6.44 6.47 -11.81
CA LYS A 102 -7.71 6.60 -12.52
C LYS A 102 -7.76 7.75 -13.51
N SER A 103 -7.10 8.87 -13.22
CA SER A 103 -7.02 10.02 -14.16
C SER A 103 -6.21 9.73 -15.41
N MET A 104 -5.41 8.67 -15.41
CA MET A 104 -4.50 8.30 -16.50
C MET A 104 -4.96 7.07 -17.28
N THR A 105 -5.61 6.13 -16.60
CA THR A 105 -6.10 4.89 -17.22
C THR A 105 -7.18 4.22 -16.39
N ASN A 106 -8.06 3.50 -17.10
CA ASN A 106 -9.06 2.62 -16.48
C ASN A 106 -8.63 1.14 -16.45
N LYS A 107 -7.46 0.79 -17.00
CA LYS A 107 -6.93 -0.57 -17.03
C LYS A 107 -5.82 -0.71 -16.01
N ILE A 108 -6.02 -1.55 -15.03
CA ILE A 108 -5.04 -1.73 -13.95
C ILE A 108 -4.80 -3.21 -13.63
N SER A 109 -3.64 -3.50 -13.03
CA SER A 109 -3.35 -4.77 -12.37
C SER A 109 -2.69 -4.51 -11.02
N TYR A 110 -3.13 -5.23 -9.99
CA TYR A 110 -2.50 -5.19 -8.68
C TYR A 110 -1.37 -6.21 -8.57
N LEU A 111 -0.33 -5.82 -7.88
CA LEU A 111 0.73 -6.74 -7.47
C LEU A 111 0.27 -7.51 -6.22
N ASP A 112 0.63 -8.79 -6.13
CA ASP A 112 0.55 -9.57 -4.89
C ASP A 112 1.81 -9.37 -4.05
N ASP A 113 1.79 -9.82 -2.80
CA ASP A 113 2.94 -9.72 -1.91
C ASP A 113 4.15 -10.49 -2.43
N GLY A 114 5.27 -9.80 -2.51
CA GLY A 114 6.52 -10.33 -3.05
C GLY A 114 6.64 -10.24 -4.57
N ASP A 115 5.65 -9.68 -5.25
CA ASP A 115 5.73 -9.46 -6.69
C ASP A 115 6.67 -8.32 -7.06
N ILE A 116 7.26 -8.47 -8.24
CA ILE A 116 8.05 -7.46 -8.95
C ILE A 116 7.38 -7.22 -10.29
N CYS A 117 7.18 -5.98 -10.68
CA CYS A 117 6.83 -5.63 -12.07
C CYS A 117 7.99 -4.90 -12.75
N VAL A 118 8.13 -5.14 -14.04
CA VAL A 118 9.08 -4.48 -14.94
C VAL A 118 8.26 -3.78 -16.00
N LEU A 119 8.26 -2.46 -15.96
CA LEU A 119 7.49 -1.62 -16.85
C LEU A 119 8.39 -0.95 -17.87
N LYS A 120 8.03 -1.08 -19.13
CA LYS A 120 8.54 -0.30 -20.24
C LYS A 120 7.38 0.44 -20.89
N LYS A 121 7.67 1.27 -21.86
CA LYS A 121 6.68 2.07 -22.57
C LYS A 121 5.47 1.26 -23.05
N ASP A 122 5.72 0.07 -23.61
CA ASP A 122 4.75 -0.80 -24.29
C ASP A 122 4.57 -2.18 -23.65
N GLN A 123 5.32 -2.47 -22.59
CA GLN A 123 5.36 -3.78 -21.95
C GLN A 123 5.27 -3.67 -20.43
N ALA A 124 4.52 -4.58 -19.83
CA ALA A 124 4.50 -4.83 -18.40
C ALA A 124 4.73 -6.32 -18.14
N GLU A 125 5.79 -6.66 -17.43
CA GLU A 125 6.10 -8.02 -17.02
C GLU A 125 6.05 -8.14 -15.52
N PHE A 126 5.58 -9.29 -15.04
CA PHE A 126 5.47 -9.55 -13.60
C PHE A 126 6.23 -10.81 -13.22
N TYR A 127 6.85 -10.77 -12.07
CA TYR A 127 7.60 -11.86 -11.47
C TYR A 127 7.15 -12.04 -10.03
N ASN A 128 6.92 -13.27 -9.60
CA ASN A 128 6.60 -13.55 -8.20
C ASN A 128 7.85 -13.53 -7.31
N SER A 129 7.67 -13.73 -6.00
CA SER A 129 8.75 -13.77 -5.01
C SER A 129 9.85 -14.80 -5.31
N LYS A 130 9.54 -15.85 -6.10
CA LYS A 130 10.51 -16.87 -6.54
C LYS A 130 11.19 -16.52 -7.87
N GLY A 131 10.94 -15.32 -8.41
CA GLY A 131 11.49 -14.88 -9.69
C GLY A 131 10.89 -15.52 -10.92
N LYS A 132 9.79 -16.26 -10.78
CA LYS A 132 9.07 -16.85 -11.90
C LYS A 132 8.15 -15.82 -12.53
N LYS A 133 8.18 -15.69 -13.86
CA LYS A 133 7.26 -14.83 -14.61
C LYS A 133 5.81 -15.31 -14.40
N VAL A 134 4.93 -14.38 -14.10
CA VAL A 134 3.51 -14.61 -13.85
C VAL A 134 2.66 -13.63 -14.65
N ASN A 135 1.42 -14.03 -14.97
CA ASN A 135 0.46 -13.14 -15.60
C ASN A 135 -0.45 -12.54 -14.53
N LYS A 136 -0.75 -11.26 -14.67
CA LYS A 136 -1.72 -10.55 -13.80
C LYS A 136 -3.01 -10.28 -14.56
N LYS A 137 -4.12 -10.40 -13.84
CA LYS A 137 -5.44 -10.04 -14.36
C LYS A 137 -5.50 -8.53 -14.55
N ILE A 138 -5.89 -8.09 -15.74
CA ILE A 138 -6.21 -6.69 -16.00
C ILE A 138 -7.65 -6.46 -15.54
N LEU A 139 -7.84 -5.52 -14.65
CA LEU A 139 -9.13 -5.04 -14.19
C LEU A 139 -9.47 -3.76 -14.96
N ILE A 140 -10.72 -3.66 -15.39
CA ILE A 140 -11.24 -2.44 -16.00
C ILE A 140 -12.05 -1.72 -14.92
N LEU A 141 -11.61 -0.53 -14.56
CA LEU A 141 -12.31 0.32 -13.61
C LEU A 141 -13.57 0.86 -14.25
N SER A 142 -14.71 0.76 -13.56
CA SER A 142 -15.95 1.36 -14.02
C SER A 142 -15.86 2.89 -14.01
N GLU A 143 -16.52 3.51 -14.98
CA GLU A 143 -16.58 4.97 -15.14
C GLU A 143 -17.50 5.68 -14.14
N LYS A 144 -17.92 5.06 -13.04
CA LYS A 144 -18.67 5.78 -12.01
C LYS A 144 -17.78 6.89 -11.43
N THR A 145 -17.94 8.07 -12.03
CA THR A 145 -16.99 9.19 -11.98
C THR A 145 -17.20 10.12 -10.79
N ASP A 146 -18.38 10.13 -10.19
CA ASP A 146 -18.78 11.22 -9.28
C ASP A 146 -18.05 11.23 -7.93
N ASP A 147 -17.58 10.08 -7.47
CA ASP A 147 -16.89 9.98 -6.16
C ASP A 147 -15.45 10.49 -6.18
N TYR A 148 -14.85 10.66 -7.36
CA TYR A 148 -13.41 10.96 -7.50
C TYR A 148 -13.10 12.41 -7.86
N GLU A 149 -14.11 13.21 -8.18
CA GLU A 149 -13.94 14.64 -8.46
C GLU A 149 -14.16 15.48 -7.21
N LYS A 150 -13.47 16.60 -7.11
CA LYS A 150 -13.68 17.54 -6.00
C LYS A 150 -15.10 18.13 -6.01
N GLY A 151 -15.78 18.11 -7.15
CA GLY A 151 -17.03 18.82 -7.34
C GLY A 151 -16.84 20.31 -7.06
N ASP A 152 -17.80 20.92 -6.36
CA ASP A 152 -17.78 22.33 -6.00
C ASP A 152 -16.83 22.69 -4.84
N PHE A 153 -16.07 21.72 -4.32
CA PHE A 153 -15.19 21.92 -3.18
C PHE A 153 -13.78 22.38 -3.59
N LYS A 154 -13.18 23.27 -2.82
CA LYS A 154 -11.83 23.78 -3.10
C LYS A 154 -10.74 22.71 -2.93
N THR A 155 -10.92 21.78 -1.97
CA THR A 155 -9.98 20.70 -1.66
C THR A 155 -10.72 19.38 -1.45
N PHE A 156 -10.05 18.26 -1.64
CA PHE A 156 -10.60 16.93 -1.31
C PHE A 156 -10.94 16.83 0.18
N MET A 157 -10.11 17.34 1.06
CA MET A 157 -10.38 17.34 2.51
C MET A 157 -11.69 18.08 2.83
N GLN A 158 -11.97 19.21 2.17
CA GLN A 158 -13.25 19.91 2.35
C GLN A 158 -14.42 19.05 1.90
N LYS A 159 -14.32 18.41 0.72
CA LYS A 159 -15.31 17.47 0.22
C LYS A 159 -15.57 16.36 1.23
N GLU A 160 -14.52 15.68 1.69
CA GLU A 160 -14.60 14.58 2.66
C GLU A 160 -15.26 15.00 3.97
N ILE A 161 -14.97 16.21 4.49
CA ILE A 161 -15.62 16.75 5.68
C ILE A 161 -17.14 16.87 5.47
N PHE A 162 -17.59 17.39 4.33
CA PHE A 162 -19.01 17.55 4.03
C PHE A 162 -19.70 16.24 3.66
N GLU A 163 -18.97 15.22 3.21
CA GLU A 163 -19.51 13.88 2.92
C GLU A 163 -19.68 13.01 4.17
N GLN A 164 -19.05 13.35 5.29
CA GLN A 164 -19.11 12.55 6.53
C GLN A 164 -20.51 12.12 6.96
N PRO A 165 -21.57 12.96 6.90
CA PRO A 165 -22.91 12.52 7.29
C PRO A 165 -23.43 11.37 6.39
N ASN A 166 -23.15 11.43 5.09
CA ASN A 166 -23.57 10.40 4.14
C ASN A 166 -22.74 9.12 4.29
N THR A 167 -21.43 9.25 4.44
CA THR A 167 -20.55 8.08 4.63
C THR A 167 -20.81 7.38 5.94
N ALA A 168 -21.05 8.13 7.03
CA ALA A 168 -21.45 7.57 8.32
C ALA A 168 -22.80 6.84 8.21
N LYS A 169 -23.79 7.45 7.55
CA LYS A 169 -25.09 6.81 7.32
C LYS A 169 -24.95 5.52 6.53
N SER A 170 -24.16 5.51 5.45
CA SER A 170 -23.92 4.31 4.65
C SER A 170 -23.24 3.21 5.46
N CYS A 171 -22.22 3.55 6.25
CA CYS A 171 -21.54 2.62 7.13
C CYS A 171 -22.49 2.00 8.17
N ILE A 172 -23.29 2.81 8.86
CA ILE A 172 -24.25 2.35 9.85
C ILE A 172 -25.32 1.46 9.21
N SER A 173 -25.83 1.84 8.03
CA SER A 173 -26.87 1.09 7.32
C SER A 173 -26.42 -0.32 6.89
N GLU A 174 -25.13 -0.57 6.79
CA GLU A 174 -24.58 -1.90 6.49
C GLU A 174 -24.68 -2.85 7.67
N TYR A 175 -24.62 -2.33 8.90
CA TYR A 175 -24.58 -3.12 10.13
C TYR A 175 -25.86 -3.08 10.95
N VAL A 176 -26.72 -2.10 10.75
CA VAL A 176 -27.96 -1.92 11.52
C VAL A 176 -29.17 -2.31 10.68
N ASP A 177 -29.91 -3.31 11.12
CA ASP A 177 -31.22 -3.66 10.59
C ASP A 177 -32.30 -2.81 11.28
N HIS A 178 -32.65 -1.69 10.68
CA HIS A 178 -33.66 -0.77 11.21
C HIS A 178 -35.09 -1.35 11.30
N LEU A 179 -35.37 -2.48 10.63
CA LEU A 179 -36.68 -3.15 10.70
C LEU A 179 -36.77 -4.08 11.89
N ARG A 180 -35.64 -4.61 12.34
CA ARG A 180 -35.54 -5.57 13.45
C ARG A 180 -34.98 -4.97 14.72
N ASP A 181 -34.51 -3.74 14.63
CA ASP A 181 -33.79 -3.05 15.71
C ASP A 181 -32.60 -3.86 16.24
N ASP A 182 -31.85 -4.46 15.29
CA ASP A 182 -30.78 -5.41 15.55
C ASP A 182 -29.50 -5.04 14.80
N ILE A 183 -28.37 -5.50 15.31
CA ILE A 183 -27.05 -5.31 14.69
C ILE A 183 -26.65 -6.62 14.01
N ASN A 184 -26.38 -6.54 12.70
CA ASN A 184 -25.98 -7.67 11.91
C ASN A 184 -24.52 -7.55 11.47
N ILE A 185 -23.62 -8.27 12.14
CA ILE A 185 -22.21 -8.34 11.77
C ILE A 185 -21.99 -9.64 10.99
N TYR A 186 -22.06 -9.54 9.66
CA TYR A 186 -21.88 -10.67 8.76
C TYR A 186 -20.49 -11.29 8.92
N ASN A 187 -20.45 -12.64 9.00
CA ASN A 187 -19.20 -13.42 9.06
C ASN A 187 -18.30 -13.12 10.27
N PHE A 188 -18.83 -12.62 11.37
CA PHE A 188 -18.04 -12.48 12.58
C PHE A 188 -17.72 -13.87 13.17
N PRO A 189 -16.43 -14.29 13.21
CA PRO A 189 -16.06 -15.68 13.46
C PRO A 189 -16.02 -16.05 14.95
N TRP A 190 -16.19 -15.08 15.85
CA TRP A 190 -16.06 -15.29 17.29
C TRP A 190 -17.39 -15.11 18.02
N ASP A 191 -17.53 -15.84 19.12
CA ASP A 191 -18.63 -15.67 20.07
C ASP A 191 -18.34 -14.45 20.96
N LEU A 192 -19.09 -13.37 20.75
CA LEU A 192 -18.92 -12.10 21.49
C LEU A 192 -19.03 -12.29 23.02
N LYS A 193 -19.77 -13.31 23.49
CA LYS A 193 -19.91 -13.60 24.92
C LYS A 193 -18.65 -14.20 25.56
N LYS A 194 -17.66 -14.57 24.75
CA LYS A 194 -16.38 -15.15 25.20
C LYS A 194 -15.20 -14.19 25.05
N ILE A 195 -15.48 -12.92 24.75
CA ILE A 195 -14.44 -11.91 24.66
C ILE A 195 -14.24 -11.30 26.05
N ASP A 196 -13.03 -11.40 26.58
CA ASP A 196 -12.66 -10.88 27.89
C ASP A 196 -11.99 -9.48 27.79
N SER A 197 -11.35 -9.17 26.65
CA SER A 197 -10.70 -7.89 26.42
C SER A 197 -10.67 -7.50 24.95
N ILE A 198 -10.59 -6.21 24.67
CA ILE A 198 -10.49 -5.65 23.31
C ILE A 198 -9.28 -4.72 23.24
N THR A 199 -8.36 -4.99 22.31
CA THR A 199 -7.25 -4.09 22.01
C THR A 199 -7.52 -3.32 20.71
N LEU A 200 -7.62 -2.00 20.82
CA LEU A 200 -7.81 -1.10 19.68
C LEU A 200 -6.45 -0.56 19.21
N VAL A 201 -6.17 -0.70 17.92
CA VAL A 201 -4.89 -0.29 17.34
C VAL A 201 -5.14 0.69 16.20
N GLY A 202 -4.45 1.82 16.22
CA GLY A 202 -4.56 2.83 15.18
C GLY A 202 -3.47 3.90 15.28
N CYS A 203 -3.31 4.69 14.22
CA CYS A 203 -2.46 5.89 14.19
C CYS A 203 -3.22 7.04 13.55
N GLY A 204 -2.76 8.29 13.79
CA GLY A 204 -3.42 9.50 13.27
C GLY A 204 -4.87 9.63 13.76
N THR A 205 -5.80 9.92 12.87
CA THR A 205 -7.23 10.04 13.19
C THR A 205 -7.86 8.72 13.64
N ALA A 206 -7.37 7.57 13.14
CA ALA A 206 -7.80 6.27 13.62
C ALA A 206 -7.45 6.03 15.10
N TYR A 207 -6.29 6.49 15.56
CA TYR A 207 -5.92 6.45 16.98
C TYR A 207 -6.91 7.26 17.84
N HIS A 208 -7.31 8.46 17.40
CA HIS A 208 -8.30 9.25 18.14
C HIS A 208 -9.68 8.56 18.17
N ALA A 209 -10.08 7.91 17.08
CA ALA A 209 -11.29 7.09 17.06
C ALA A 209 -11.20 5.92 18.04
N CYS A 210 -10.04 5.22 18.08
CA CYS A 210 -9.78 4.15 19.05
C CYS A 210 -9.88 4.65 20.50
N MET A 211 -9.34 5.83 20.80
CA MET A 211 -9.43 6.41 22.14
C MET A 211 -10.89 6.67 22.57
N ILE A 212 -11.72 7.21 21.67
CA ILE A 212 -13.14 7.42 21.96
C ILE A 212 -13.85 6.08 22.14
N ALA A 213 -13.60 5.14 21.25
CA ALA A 213 -14.20 3.80 21.31
C ALA A 213 -13.83 3.07 22.61
N LYS A 214 -12.59 3.24 23.11
CA LYS A 214 -12.15 2.69 24.40
C LYS A 214 -13.10 3.14 25.53
N TYR A 215 -13.31 4.43 25.70
CA TYR A 215 -14.19 4.93 26.75
C TYR A 215 -15.64 4.42 26.62
N TRP A 216 -16.16 4.34 25.41
CA TRP A 216 -17.51 3.80 25.21
C TRP A 216 -17.60 2.31 25.51
N ILE A 217 -16.60 1.53 25.12
CA ILE A 217 -16.58 0.08 25.42
C ILE A 217 -16.49 -0.14 26.94
N GLU A 218 -15.59 0.55 27.63
CA GLU A 218 -15.45 0.46 29.08
C GLU A 218 -16.72 0.92 29.83
N GLU A 219 -17.42 1.95 29.32
CA GLU A 219 -18.67 2.44 29.92
C GLU A 219 -19.86 1.50 29.67
N LEU A 220 -19.97 0.94 28.46
CA LEU A 220 -21.14 0.15 28.04
C LEU A 220 -21.00 -1.34 28.30
N THR A 221 -19.79 -1.81 28.56
CA THR A 221 -19.49 -3.23 28.81
C THR A 221 -18.65 -3.39 30.07
N SER A 222 -18.40 -4.64 30.46
CA SER A 222 -17.46 -4.95 31.55
C SER A 222 -16.08 -5.37 31.01
N LEU A 223 -15.76 -4.98 29.79
CA LEU A 223 -14.48 -5.31 29.12
C LEU A 223 -13.44 -4.20 29.38
N ASP A 224 -12.16 -4.63 29.54
CA ASP A 224 -11.00 -3.77 29.61
C ASP A 224 -10.38 -3.49 28.23
#